data_698d2816bbee2f12fd6af79ed752e15e
#
_entry.id   698d2816bbee2f12fd6af79ed752e15e
#
_cell.length_a   1.000
_cell.length_b   1.000
_cell.length_c   1.000
_cell.angle_alpha   90.00
_cell.angle_beta   90.00
_cell.angle_gamma   90.00
#
_symmetry.space_group_name_H-M   'P 1'
#
loop_
_entity.id
_entity.type
_entity.pdbx_description
1 polymer ?
#
loop_
_entity_poly.entity_id
_entity_poly.type
_entity_poly.pdbx_seq_one_letter_code
_entity_poly.pdbx_strand_id
1 'polypeptide(L)'
;MLGLASKRLDTMSGFSRRSFLASAVLLSAPALARAQAAAEVDVAIIGAGAAGVAAARRVAVTSRRFVLFEASDRIGGRCVTDSRIFGMPFDLGAHWIHRPDGNLLGGAAAPSALDIYPAPRGQMVRIGPRNARDAELEGFLSALVRSRRGVVDAGRNRIDGAAARALPGDLGDWRGTVEFVLGPFVCGKDLESVSAVDLARVPERDNDAICRQGYGAILARLAAGLPVQLRTPVLRIEWDRNGVNVTTPNGVLRARTAVVTASTNVLAADKIVFKPELPRRQRDAAVALTLGSYDHIAFDMPGNPISPQRDDLFFEKATSRRTAALLANVSGSSLHLVEVGGGFGRDLSAIGDAAMIEFAGDWMTSLFGTKIKSKIKRSYATRWNEDPFVLGAMSAAAPGNSDARKILMEPIGGRIWLAGEAVHETQWGTVNGAWESGQRAAETALRQIGAVGRPEMSRPLPRSRERHRRRGEDN
;
A
#
# COMPACT_ATOMS: atom_id res chain seq x y z
N MET A 1 54.79 37.85 47.86
CA MET A 1 55.56 37.08 48.84
C MET A 1 55.69 35.70 48.24
N LEU A 2 56.86 35.41 47.62
CA LEU A 2 57.94 34.59 48.17
C LEU A 2 57.44 33.14 48.42
N GLY A 3 57.98 32.05 47.86
CA GLY A 3 59.34 31.90 47.44
C GLY A 3 59.56 30.61 46.66
N LEU A 4 60.62 30.67 45.94
CA LEU A 4 61.41 29.69 45.29
C LEU A 4 61.73 28.40 46.09
N ALA A 5 61.82 27.25 45.38
CA ALA A 5 62.93 26.32 45.58
C ALA A 5 63.09 25.39 44.38
N SER A 6 64.23 25.49 43.73
CA SER A 6 64.84 24.65 42.74
C SER A 6 65.38 23.36 43.37
N LYS A 7 65.43 22.24 42.61
CA LYS A 7 66.54 21.23 42.63
C LYS A 7 66.40 20.37 41.37
N ARG A 8 67.27 20.58 40.45
CA ARG A 8 68.47 19.85 39.99
C ARG A 8 68.20 18.52 39.30
N LEU A 9 68.68 18.57 38.06
CA LEU A 9 69.03 17.45 37.17
C LEU A 9 69.85 16.38 37.93
N ASP A 10 69.61 15.12 37.54
CA ASP A 10 70.73 14.22 37.31
C ASP A 10 70.39 13.25 36.18
N THR A 11 71.35 13.09 35.34
CA THR A 11 71.57 12.34 34.13
C THR A 11 71.46 10.83 34.36
N MET A 12 70.79 10.12 33.41
CA MET A 12 71.34 8.82 32.99
C MET A 12 71.16 8.57 31.48
N SER A 13 72.28 8.44 30.88
CA SER A 13 72.57 8.07 29.49
C SER A 13 72.08 6.66 29.14
N GLY A 14 71.78 6.45 27.86
CA GLY A 14 71.96 5.15 27.23
C GLY A 14 70.75 4.59 26.49
N PHE A 15 70.37 5.20 25.38
CA PHE A 15 69.64 4.46 24.34
C PHE A 15 70.44 4.50 23.04
N SER A 16 70.98 3.34 22.69
CA SER A 16 71.77 3.09 21.47
C SER A 16 70.84 3.22 20.23
N ARG A 17 71.37 3.85 19.17
CA ARG A 17 70.77 4.01 17.87
C ARG A 17 70.35 2.72 17.12
N ARG A 18 70.65 1.54 17.71
CA ARG A 18 70.32 0.22 17.14
C ARG A 18 68.97 -0.35 17.62
N SER A 19 68.36 0.22 18.69
CA SER A 19 67.09 -0.25 19.20
C SER A 19 65.87 0.45 18.53
N PHE A 20 66.11 1.50 17.71
CA PHE A 20 65.03 2.25 17.05
C PHE A 20 64.62 1.69 15.69
N LEU A 21 65.39 0.72 15.14
CA LEU A 21 65.10 0.10 13.83
C LEU A 21 64.38 -1.24 13.92
N ALA A 22 64.18 -1.80 15.13
CA ALA A 22 63.48 -3.07 15.31
C ALA A 22 62.00 -2.94 15.65
N SER A 23 61.53 -1.72 15.98
CA SER A 23 60.11 -1.50 16.35
C SER A 23 59.23 -0.90 15.24
N ALA A 24 59.79 -0.66 14.04
CA ALA A 24 59.07 -0.04 12.92
C ALA A 24 58.56 -1.01 11.84
N VAL A 25 58.68 -2.32 12.03
CA VAL A 25 58.31 -3.34 11.02
C VAL A 25 57.05 -4.14 11.41
N LEU A 26 56.39 -3.85 12.54
CA LEU A 26 55.21 -4.59 13.00
C LEU A 26 53.88 -3.81 12.89
N LEU A 27 53.82 -2.70 12.14
CA LEU A 27 52.62 -1.89 11.97
C LEU A 27 52.14 -1.74 10.52
N SER A 28 52.57 -2.61 9.63
CA SER A 28 51.99 -2.72 8.28
C SER A 28 51.54 -4.15 7.97
N ALA A 29 50.72 -4.73 8.86
CA ALA A 29 49.82 -5.77 8.42
C ALA A 29 48.72 -5.06 7.63
N PRO A 30 48.55 -5.30 6.31
CA PRO A 30 47.35 -4.88 5.65
C PRO A 30 46.21 -5.52 6.44
N ALA A 31 45.31 -4.69 6.99
CA ALA A 31 44.00 -5.15 7.37
C ALA A 31 43.37 -5.70 6.07
N LEU A 32 43.62 -6.98 5.81
CA LEU A 32 42.79 -7.78 4.94
C LEU A 32 41.41 -7.65 5.55
N ALA A 33 40.65 -6.64 5.07
CA ALA A 33 39.21 -6.58 5.21
C ALA A 33 38.76 -7.96 4.70
N ARG A 34 38.53 -8.86 5.63
CA ARG A 34 37.90 -10.15 5.37
C ARG A 34 36.55 -9.72 4.74
N ALA A 35 36.49 -9.74 3.41
CA ALA A 35 35.23 -9.64 2.70
C ALA A 35 34.35 -10.71 3.35
N GLN A 36 33.49 -10.27 4.26
CA GLN A 36 32.56 -11.14 4.95
C GLN A 36 31.74 -11.73 3.81
N ALA A 37 31.90 -13.03 3.57
CA ALA A 37 31.20 -13.72 2.49
C ALA A 37 29.74 -13.32 2.62
N ALA A 38 29.22 -12.61 1.62
CA ALA A 38 27.86 -12.09 1.65
C ALA A 38 26.92 -13.25 1.97
N ALA A 39 26.12 -13.12 3.02
CA ALA A 39 25.17 -14.18 3.38
C ALA A 39 24.29 -14.46 2.16
N GLU A 40 24.22 -15.71 1.74
CA GLU A 40 23.47 -16.11 0.55
C GLU A 40 22.12 -16.68 0.96
N VAL A 41 21.06 -16.15 0.35
CA VAL A 41 19.68 -16.65 0.50
C VAL A 41 19.07 -16.98 -0.86
N ASP A 42 17.98 -17.71 -0.86
CA ASP A 42 17.29 -18.03 -2.11
C ASP A 42 16.46 -16.83 -2.61
N VAL A 43 15.75 -16.12 -1.71
CA VAL A 43 14.87 -15.02 -2.06
C VAL A 43 15.11 -13.82 -1.13
N ALA A 44 15.42 -12.66 -1.70
CA ALA A 44 15.38 -11.38 -1.00
C ALA A 44 13.99 -10.73 -1.23
N ILE A 45 13.30 -10.35 -0.17
CA ILE A 45 11.99 -9.68 -0.24
C ILE A 45 12.17 -8.27 0.30
N ILE A 46 11.76 -7.26 -0.48
CA ILE A 46 11.96 -5.85 -0.18
C ILE A 46 10.61 -5.20 0.08
N GLY A 47 10.38 -4.76 1.32
CA GLY A 47 9.15 -4.18 1.84
C GLY A 47 8.29 -5.19 2.59
N ALA A 48 7.88 -4.87 3.83
CA ALA A 48 7.01 -5.70 4.68
C ALA A 48 5.56 -5.18 4.72
N GLY A 49 5.06 -4.63 3.62
CA GLY A 49 3.63 -4.41 3.38
C GLY A 49 2.91 -5.72 3.05
N ALA A 50 1.62 -5.66 2.71
CA ALA A 50 0.80 -6.84 2.42
C ALA A 50 1.42 -7.78 1.37
N ALA A 51 1.98 -7.23 0.29
CA ALA A 51 2.63 -8.01 -0.75
C ALA A 51 3.89 -8.74 -0.24
N GLY A 52 4.74 -8.05 0.52
CA GLY A 52 5.97 -8.64 1.06
C GLY A 52 5.69 -9.69 2.12
N VAL A 53 4.71 -9.47 2.99
CA VAL A 53 4.25 -10.46 3.98
C VAL A 53 3.70 -11.70 3.26
N ALA A 54 2.88 -11.52 2.22
CA ALA A 54 2.34 -12.62 1.43
C ALA A 54 3.45 -13.41 0.72
N ALA A 55 4.42 -12.71 0.13
CA ALA A 55 5.59 -13.33 -0.50
C ALA A 55 6.43 -14.13 0.52
N ALA A 56 6.72 -13.53 1.67
CA ALA A 56 7.48 -14.17 2.74
C ALA A 56 6.79 -15.44 3.26
N ARG A 57 5.49 -15.38 3.52
CA ARG A 57 4.69 -16.56 3.92
C ARG A 57 4.73 -17.66 2.87
N ARG A 58 4.65 -17.28 1.58
CA ARG A 58 4.71 -18.24 0.48
C ARG A 58 6.07 -18.92 0.36
N VAL A 59 7.16 -18.19 0.65
CA VAL A 59 8.52 -18.78 0.69
C VAL A 59 8.71 -19.62 1.96
N ALA A 60 8.20 -19.16 3.11
CA ALA A 60 8.38 -19.82 4.41
C ALA A 60 7.83 -21.26 4.47
N VAL A 61 6.81 -21.59 3.66
CA VAL A 61 6.28 -22.98 3.56
C VAL A 61 7.15 -23.89 2.69
N THR A 62 8.27 -23.39 2.20
CA THR A 62 9.27 -24.16 1.44
C THR A 62 10.56 -24.30 2.26
N SER A 63 11.48 -25.16 1.81
CA SER A 63 12.81 -25.28 2.42
C SER A 63 13.79 -24.16 2.03
N ARG A 64 13.30 -23.08 1.39
CA ARG A 64 14.14 -22.01 0.86
C ARG A 64 14.40 -20.93 1.91
N ARG A 65 15.65 -20.45 1.93
CA ARG A 65 16.08 -19.36 2.81
C ARG A 65 15.66 -18.02 2.20
N PHE A 66 15.14 -17.14 3.02
CA PHE A 66 14.79 -15.79 2.60
C PHE A 66 15.10 -14.75 3.67
N VAL A 67 15.12 -13.50 3.27
CA VAL A 67 15.14 -12.32 4.13
C VAL A 67 14.04 -11.38 3.70
N LEU A 68 13.34 -10.78 4.67
CA LEU A 68 12.35 -9.74 4.45
C LEU A 68 12.86 -8.43 5.02
N PHE A 69 13.21 -7.48 4.16
CA PHE A 69 13.66 -6.14 4.51
C PHE A 69 12.48 -5.18 4.60
N GLU A 70 12.48 -4.31 5.61
CA GLU A 70 11.55 -3.21 5.77
C GLU A 70 12.31 -1.93 6.11
N ALA A 71 12.02 -0.85 5.37
CA ALA A 71 12.70 0.43 5.54
C ALA A 71 12.26 1.15 6.82
N SER A 72 10.97 1.05 7.17
CA SER A 72 10.41 1.66 8.37
C SER A 72 10.69 0.84 9.62
N ASP A 73 10.27 1.37 10.77
CA ASP A 73 10.35 0.69 12.07
C ASP A 73 9.16 -0.25 12.36
N ARG A 74 8.26 -0.43 11.39
CA ARG A 74 7.04 -1.22 11.51
C ARG A 74 6.74 -2.00 10.23
N ILE A 75 5.99 -3.07 10.36
CA ILE A 75 5.39 -3.77 9.23
C ILE A 75 4.09 -3.09 8.79
N GLY A 76 3.55 -3.50 7.64
CA GLY A 76 2.21 -3.15 7.19
C GLY A 76 2.17 -2.20 5.98
N GLY A 77 3.20 -1.36 5.80
CA GLY A 77 3.20 -0.35 4.74
C GLY A 77 2.01 0.60 4.88
N ARG A 78 1.09 0.60 3.89
CA ARG A 78 -0.16 1.40 3.88
C ARG A 78 -1.36 0.74 4.59
N CYS A 79 -1.18 -0.44 5.17
CA CYS A 79 -2.19 -1.16 5.95
C CYS A 79 -1.68 -1.34 7.38
N VAL A 80 -1.94 -0.36 8.22
CA VAL A 80 -1.44 -0.31 9.60
C VAL A 80 -2.48 0.30 10.52
N THR A 81 -2.67 -0.32 11.68
CA THR A 81 -3.52 0.17 12.78
C THR A 81 -2.65 0.67 13.92
N ASP A 82 -2.91 1.86 14.41
CA ASP A 82 -2.33 2.41 15.64
C ASP A 82 -3.40 2.53 16.73
N SER A 83 -3.08 2.04 17.94
CA SER A 83 -3.97 2.16 19.09
C SER A 83 -3.47 3.17 20.14
N ARG A 84 -2.32 3.81 19.93
CA ARG A 84 -1.70 4.73 20.88
C ARG A 84 -2.22 6.15 20.69
N ILE A 85 -2.48 6.57 19.45
CA ILE A 85 -2.91 7.92 19.10
C ILE A 85 -4.21 8.27 19.83
N PHE A 86 -5.20 7.39 19.79
CA PHE A 86 -6.51 7.64 20.41
C PHE A 86 -6.83 6.72 21.58
N GLY A 87 -5.99 5.75 21.92
CA GLY A 87 -6.29 4.72 22.93
C GLY A 87 -7.28 3.67 22.44
N MET A 88 -7.60 3.67 21.16
CA MET A 88 -8.48 2.72 20.45
C MET A 88 -7.95 2.45 19.03
N PRO A 89 -8.33 1.33 18.39
CA PRO A 89 -7.86 1.02 17.04
C PRO A 89 -8.19 2.13 16.04
N PHE A 90 -7.18 2.59 15.33
CA PHE A 90 -7.26 3.58 14.27
C PHE A 90 -6.43 3.13 13.08
N ASP A 91 -7.08 2.84 11.97
CA ASP A 91 -6.40 2.52 10.72
C ASP A 91 -5.87 3.81 10.07
N LEU A 92 -4.55 3.94 10.06
CA LEU A 92 -3.86 5.09 9.45
C LEU A 92 -4.04 5.13 7.93
N GLY A 93 -4.24 3.98 7.30
CA GLY A 93 -4.43 3.85 5.85
C GLY A 93 -5.63 2.97 5.52
N ALA A 94 -5.42 1.81 4.91
CA ALA A 94 -6.50 0.93 4.50
C ALA A 94 -7.35 0.45 5.69
N HIS A 95 -8.68 0.62 5.60
CA HIS A 95 -9.65 0.16 6.61
C HIS A 95 -10.79 -0.67 5.99
N TRP A 96 -11.05 -0.54 4.68
CA TRP A 96 -12.08 -1.31 3.98
C TRP A 96 -11.56 -2.69 3.54
N ILE A 97 -12.24 -3.76 3.94
CA ILE A 97 -12.04 -5.12 3.44
C ILE A 97 -13.00 -5.35 2.29
N HIS A 98 -12.55 -5.09 1.08
CA HIS A 98 -13.38 -5.25 -0.12
C HIS A 98 -13.65 -6.71 -0.41
N ARG A 99 -14.92 -7.07 -0.68
CA ARG A 99 -15.36 -8.41 -1.08
C ARG A 99 -14.83 -9.51 -0.13
N PRO A 100 -15.22 -9.51 1.14
CA PRO A 100 -14.66 -10.40 2.17
C PRO A 100 -14.75 -11.89 1.80
N ASP A 101 -15.79 -12.31 1.07
CA ASP A 101 -15.99 -13.72 0.66
C ASP A 101 -14.93 -14.23 -0.33
N GLY A 102 -14.34 -13.35 -1.13
CA GLY A 102 -13.26 -13.65 -2.07
C GLY A 102 -11.89 -13.10 -1.64
N ASN A 103 -11.80 -12.55 -0.44
CA ASN A 103 -10.61 -11.89 0.07
C ASN A 103 -9.92 -12.79 1.09
N LEU A 104 -8.68 -13.18 0.78
CA LEU A 104 -7.87 -14.04 1.66
C LEU A 104 -7.65 -13.45 3.06
N LEU A 105 -7.74 -12.13 3.20
CA LEU A 105 -7.53 -11.43 4.47
C LEU A 105 -8.84 -11.23 5.25
N GLY A 106 -9.98 -11.33 4.60
CA GLY A 106 -11.30 -11.13 5.20
C GLY A 106 -12.12 -12.41 5.39
N GLY A 107 -11.72 -13.49 4.70
CA GLY A 107 -12.43 -14.77 4.70
C GLY A 107 -11.90 -15.78 5.74
N ALA A 108 -12.06 -17.06 5.45
CA ALA A 108 -11.67 -18.19 6.33
C ALA A 108 -10.18 -18.22 6.73
N ALA A 109 -9.31 -17.50 6.01
CA ALA A 109 -7.90 -17.35 6.36
C ALA A 109 -7.64 -16.22 7.37
N ALA A 110 -8.65 -15.38 7.66
CA ALA A 110 -8.54 -14.36 8.70
C ALA A 110 -8.36 -15.03 10.07
N PRO A 111 -7.48 -14.50 10.93
CA PRO A 111 -7.29 -15.05 12.27
C PRO A 111 -8.61 -15.05 13.06
N SER A 112 -9.03 -16.21 13.56
CA SER A 112 -10.33 -16.44 14.21
C SER A 112 -10.64 -15.57 15.44
N ALA A 113 -9.64 -14.84 15.95
CA ALA A 113 -9.80 -13.95 17.10
C ALA A 113 -10.02 -12.47 16.70
N LEU A 114 -10.31 -12.17 15.43
CA LEU A 114 -10.61 -10.83 14.94
C LEU A 114 -12.09 -10.72 14.57
N ASP A 115 -12.71 -9.63 14.98
CA ASP A 115 -14.12 -9.34 14.73
C ASP A 115 -14.24 -8.59 13.39
N ILE A 116 -14.48 -9.36 12.32
CA ILE A 116 -14.77 -8.85 10.98
C ILE A 116 -16.26 -8.90 10.76
N TYR A 117 -16.85 -7.77 10.41
CA TYR A 117 -18.29 -7.64 10.23
C TYR A 117 -18.62 -6.86 8.95
N PRO A 118 -19.80 -7.09 8.34
CA PRO A 118 -20.22 -6.34 7.15
C PRO A 118 -20.28 -4.84 7.41
N ALA A 119 -19.71 -4.06 6.51
CA ALA A 119 -19.85 -2.61 6.52
C ALA A 119 -21.32 -2.22 6.20
N PRO A 120 -21.80 -1.08 6.72
CA PRO A 120 -23.13 -0.57 6.35
C PRO A 120 -23.22 -0.35 4.84
N ARG A 121 -24.38 -0.73 4.26
CA ARG A 121 -24.62 -0.58 2.81
C ARG A 121 -25.15 0.79 2.42
N GLY A 122 -25.50 1.63 3.39
CA GLY A 122 -26.07 2.95 3.16
C GLY A 122 -25.02 4.02 2.99
N GLN A 123 -25.24 4.91 2.05
CA GLN A 123 -24.50 6.17 1.94
C GLN A 123 -25.47 7.31 2.24
N MET A 124 -25.08 8.23 3.11
CA MET A 124 -25.85 9.42 3.40
C MET A 124 -25.29 10.59 2.60
N VAL A 125 -26.15 11.43 2.08
CA VAL A 125 -25.75 12.65 1.37
C VAL A 125 -26.23 13.86 2.13
N ARG A 126 -25.31 14.78 2.40
CA ARG A 126 -25.60 16.07 3.03
C ARG A 126 -25.74 17.15 1.95
N ILE A 127 -26.76 18.00 2.12
CA ILE A 127 -26.97 19.21 1.31
C ILE A 127 -26.95 20.39 2.28
N GLY A 128 -25.75 20.96 2.48
CA GLY A 128 -25.52 21.87 3.60
C GLY A 128 -25.89 21.19 4.93
N PRO A 129 -26.62 21.87 5.85
CA PRO A 129 -26.86 21.35 7.20
C PRO A 129 -27.95 20.28 7.29
N ARG A 130 -28.50 19.78 6.19
CA ARG A 130 -29.58 18.78 6.17
C ARG A 130 -29.18 17.51 5.41
N ASN A 131 -29.85 16.42 5.69
CA ASN A 131 -29.77 15.23 4.84
C ASN A 131 -30.48 15.48 3.50
N ALA A 132 -30.02 14.84 2.45
CA ALA A 132 -30.74 14.76 1.19
C ALA A 132 -32.13 14.14 1.43
N ARG A 133 -33.15 14.64 0.74
CA ARG A 133 -34.48 14.01 0.68
C ARG A 133 -34.40 12.79 -0.25
N ASP A 134 -35.38 11.91 -0.17
CA ASP A 134 -35.38 10.67 -0.97
C ASP A 134 -35.20 10.93 -2.47
N ALA A 135 -35.90 11.88 -3.06
CA ALA A 135 -35.73 12.23 -4.47
C ALA A 135 -34.37 12.81 -4.83
N GLU A 136 -33.72 13.54 -3.89
CA GLU A 136 -32.36 14.06 -4.08
C GLU A 136 -31.31 12.93 -3.98
N LEU A 137 -31.49 12.01 -3.04
CA LEU A 137 -30.67 10.82 -2.90
C LEU A 137 -30.80 9.92 -4.14
N GLU A 138 -32.01 9.70 -4.62
CA GLU A 138 -32.30 8.93 -5.84
C GLU A 138 -31.65 9.58 -7.07
N GLY A 139 -31.68 10.92 -7.17
CA GLY A 139 -30.99 11.69 -8.21
C GLY A 139 -29.48 11.50 -8.17
N PHE A 140 -28.87 11.51 -6.98
CA PHE A 140 -27.43 11.22 -6.80
C PHE A 140 -27.08 9.79 -7.21
N LEU A 141 -27.81 8.79 -6.70
CA LEU A 141 -27.57 7.39 -6.99
C LEU A 141 -27.71 7.09 -8.50
N SER A 142 -28.73 7.67 -9.15
CA SER A 142 -28.89 7.57 -10.60
C SER A 142 -27.71 8.18 -11.36
N ALA A 143 -27.24 9.36 -10.95
CA ALA A 143 -26.07 10.01 -11.54
C ALA A 143 -24.80 9.15 -11.38
N LEU A 144 -24.59 8.57 -10.19
CA LEU A 144 -23.45 7.69 -9.89
C LEU A 144 -23.48 6.42 -10.74
N VAL A 145 -24.64 5.74 -10.83
CA VAL A 145 -24.81 4.51 -11.62
C VAL A 145 -24.58 4.80 -13.11
N ARG A 146 -25.16 5.88 -13.66
CA ARG A 146 -24.94 6.27 -15.06
C ARG A 146 -23.46 6.57 -15.35
N SER A 147 -22.79 7.26 -14.44
CA SER A 147 -21.36 7.59 -14.58
C SER A 147 -20.49 6.35 -14.54
N ARG A 148 -20.76 5.42 -13.61
CA ARG A 148 -20.07 4.15 -13.53
C ARG A 148 -20.26 3.32 -14.80
N ARG A 149 -21.50 3.28 -15.33
CA ARG A 149 -21.78 2.64 -16.60
C ARG A 149 -20.98 3.24 -17.75
N GLY A 150 -20.88 4.57 -17.83
CA GLY A 150 -20.06 5.24 -18.85
C GLY A 150 -18.60 4.84 -18.80
N VAL A 151 -18.00 4.73 -17.59
CA VAL A 151 -16.63 4.22 -17.40
C VAL A 151 -16.51 2.76 -17.84
N VAL A 152 -17.45 1.89 -17.47
CA VAL A 152 -17.44 0.47 -17.87
C VAL A 152 -17.55 0.33 -19.40
N ASP A 153 -18.41 1.14 -20.04
CA ASP A 153 -18.57 1.12 -21.50
C ASP A 153 -17.32 1.64 -22.22
N ALA A 154 -16.63 2.67 -21.69
CA ALA A 154 -15.31 3.08 -22.18
C ALA A 154 -14.28 1.95 -22.09
N GLY A 155 -14.28 1.20 -20.99
CA GLY A 155 -13.42 0.02 -20.80
C GLY A 155 -13.72 -1.09 -21.81
N ARG A 156 -14.98 -1.41 -22.04
CA ARG A 156 -15.43 -2.41 -23.04
C ARG A 156 -15.00 -2.03 -24.46
N ASN A 157 -15.14 -0.76 -24.80
CA ASN A 157 -14.76 -0.22 -26.11
C ASN A 157 -13.26 0.07 -26.22
N ARG A 158 -12.46 -0.19 -25.17
CA ARG A 158 -11.02 0.10 -25.08
C ARG A 158 -10.66 1.55 -25.39
N ILE A 159 -11.52 2.48 -25.02
CA ILE A 159 -11.29 3.92 -25.15
C ILE A 159 -10.48 4.37 -23.93
N ASP A 160 -9.17 4.32 -24.04
CA ASP A 160 -8.26 4.63 -22.92
C ASP A 160 -7.93 6.13 -22.84
N GLY A 161 -8.95 6.93 -22.57
CA GLY A 161 -8.83 8.35 -22.26
C GLY A 161 -8.95 8.62 -20.76
N ALA A 162 -9.04 9.90 -20.41
CA ALA A 162 -9.35 10.33 -19.04
C ALA A 162 -10.77 9.85 -18.65
N ALA A 163 -10.89 9.24 -17.46
CA ALA A 163 -12.16 8.72 -16.95
C ALA A 163 -13.25 9.81 -16.82
N ALA A 164 -12.86 11.06 -16.58
CA ALA A 164 -13.78 12.21 -16.57
C ALA A 164 -14.56 12.37 -17.88
N ARG A 165 -13.97 11.99 -19.02
CA ARG A 165 -14.61 12.07 -20.34
C ARG A 165 -15.67 10.98 -20.58
N ALA A 166 -15.65 9.92 -19.78
CA ALA A 166 -16.62 8.84 -19.86
C ALA A 166 -17.90 9.14 -19.05
N LEU A 167 -17.91 10.22 -18.27
CA LEU A 167 -19.07 10.63 -17.48
C LEU A 167 -20.13 11.27 -18.39
N PRO A 168 -21.45 11.07 -18.11
CA PRO A 168 -22.52 11.76 -18.80
C PRO A 168 -22.38 13.29 -18.72
N GLY A 169 -22.78 14.00 -19.78
CA GLY A 169 -22.76 15.45 -19.83
C GLY A 169 -23.79 16.11 -18.90
N ASP A 170 -24.89 15.42 -18.62
CA ASP A 170 -26.10 15.89 -17.94
C ASP A 170 -26.18 15.51 -16.45
N LEU A 171 -25.06 15.49 -15.74
CA LEU A 171 -25.03 15.18 -14.31
C LEU A 171 -25.54 16.35 -13.43
N GLY A 172 -25.68 17.54 -13.99
CA GLY A 172 -26.15 18.72 -13.25
C GLY A 172 -25.34 18.98 -11.98
N ASP A 173 -26.05 19.33 -10.93
CA ASP A 173 -25.44 19.62 -9.61
C ASP A 173 -24.78 18.43 -8.92
N TRP A 174 -24.95 17.21 -9.40
CA TRP A 174 -24.34 16.01 -8.82
C TRP A 174 -22.95 15.70 -9.39
N ARG A 175 -22.52 16.43 -10.43
CA ARG A 175 -21.23 16.20 -11.08
C ARG A 175 -20.07 16.20 -10.10
N GLY A 176 -19.95 17.23 -9.25
CA GLY A 176 -18.83 17.34 -8.29
C GLY A 176 -18.78 16.19 -7.30
N THR A 177 -19.95 15.78 -6.77
CA THR A 177 -20.03 14.63 -5.85
C THR A 177 -19.67 13.32 -6.55
N VAL A 178 -20.15 13.09 -7.77
CA VAL A 178 -19.85 11.90 -8.56
C VAL A 178 -18.35 11.82 -8.90
N GLU A 179 -17.76 12.95 -9.34
CA GLU A 179 -16.33 13.02 -9.63
C GLU A 179 -15.49 12.72 -8.39
N PHE A 180 -15.87 13.25 -7.22
CA PHE A 180 -15.20 12.96 -5.95
C PHE A 180 -15.30 11.47 -5.59
N VAL A 181 -16.51 10.89 -5.65
CA VAL A 181 -16.74 9.49 -5.27
C VAL A 181 -15.97 8.52 -6.18
N LEU A 182 -16.02 8.72 -7.51
CA LEU A 182 -15.38 7.81 -8.46
C LEU A 182 -13.86 8.03 -8.58
N GLY A 183 -13.38 9.22 -8.27
CA GLY A 183 -11.97 9.60 -8.38
C GLY A 183 -11.26 9.66 -7.02
N PRO A 184 -11.22 10.82 -6.33
CA PRO A 184 -10.49 11.00 -5.08
C PRO A 184 -10.81 9.95 -4.02
N PHE A 185 -12.06 9.59 -3.81
CA PHE A 185 -12.49 8.63 -2.80
C PHE A 185 -12.13 7.18 -3.17
N VAL A 186 -12.32 6.76 -4.43
CA VAL A 186 -12.07 5.37 -4.87
C VAL A 186 -10.60 5.10 -5.18
N CYS A 187 -9.89 6.06 -5.77
CA CYS A 187 -8.53 5.83 -6.28
C CYS A 187 -7.50 6.90 -5.91
N GLY A 188 -7.86 7.88 -5.08
CA GLY A 188 -6.94 8.94 -4.64
C GLY A 188 -6.53 9.94 -5.73
N LYS A 189 -7.19 9.95 -6.89
CA LYS A 189 -6.88 10.84 -8.02
C LYS A 189 -8.13 11.45 -8.61
N ASP A 190 -8.00 12.66 -9.14
CA ASP A 190 -9.04 13.26 -9.97
C ASP A 190 -9.20 12.50 -11.27
N LEU A 191 -10.45 12.33 -11.74
CA LEU A 191 -10.78 11.48 -12.89
C LEU A 191 -10.13 11.91 -14.21
N GLU A 192 -9.71 13.17 -14.33
CA GLU A 192 -8.92 13.67 -15.46
C GLU A 192 -7.54 13.01 -15.57
N SER A 193 -7.00 12.53 -14.46
CA SER A 193 -5.69 11.89 -14.36
C SER A 193 -5.77 10.36 -14.34
N VAL A 194 -6.96 9.77 -14.50
CA VAL A 194 -7.20 8.33 -14.40
C VAL A 194 -7.61 7.75 -15.74
N SER A 195 -6.99 6.64 -16.15
CA SER A 195 -7.41 5.85 -17.32
C SER A 195 -8.81 5.28 -17.11
N ALA A 196 -9.71 5.56 -18.06
CA ALA A 196 -11.06 4.99 -18.05
C ALA A 196 -11.04 3.45 -18.12
N VAL A 197 -10.12 2.88 -18.91
CA VAL A 197 -9.99 1.42 -19.04
C VAL A 197 -9.46 0.78 -17.77
N ASP A 198 -8.49 1.40 -17.10
CA ASP A 198 -7.96 0.89 -15.83
C ASP A 198 -9.03 0.96 -14.73
N LEU A 199 -9.77 2.07 -14.64
CA LEU A 199 -10.86 2.25 -13.69
C LEU A 199 -12.02 1.26 -13.94
N ALA A 200 -12.35 0.98 -15.20
CA ALA A 200 -13.39 0.03 -15.58
C ALA A 200 -13.10 -1.43 -15.15
N ARG A 201 -11.84 -1.77 -14.90
CA ARG A 201 -11.44 -3.10 -14.41
C ARG A 201 -11.69 -3.31 -12.92
N VAL A 202 -11.92 -2.24 -12.17
CA VAL A 202 -12.20 -2.33 -10.72
C VAL A 202 -13.57 -2.96 -10.53
N PRO A 203 -13.69 -4.09 -9.81
CA PRO A 203 -14.99 -4.68 -9.51
C PRO A 203 -15.81 -3.78 -8.59
N GLU A 204 -17.11 -3.97 -8.59
CA GLU A 204 -18.00 -3.28 -7.66
C GLU A 204 -17.64 -3.61 -6.21
N ARG A 205 -17.71 -2.56 -5.36
CA ARG A 205 -17.37 -2.61 -3.92
C ARG A 205 -18.63 -2.39 -3.09
N ASP A 206 -19.64 -3.19 -3.34
CA ASP A 206 -20.97 -3.13 -2.70
C ASP A 206 -21.12 -4.10 -1.52
N ASN A 207 -20.14 -4.94 -1.31
CA ASN A 207 -20.06 -5.91 -0.21
C ASN A 207 -18.70 -5.79 0.49
N ASP A 208 -18.58 -4.77 1.33
CA ASP A 208 -17.37 -4.49 2.10
C ASP A 208 -17.53 -4.95 3.56
N ALA A 209 -16.42 -5.13 4.25
CA ALA A 209 -16.38 -5.42 5.68
C ALA A 209 -15.36 -4.52 6.39
N ILE A 210 -15.50 -4.45 7.71
CA ILE A 210 -14.60 -3.72 8.59
C ILE A 210 -14.09 -4.68 9.67
N CYS A 211 -12.83 -4.52 10.09
CA CYS A 211 -12.27 -5.22 11.24
C CYS A 211 -12.30 -4.28 12.46
N ARG A 212 -12.99 -4.69 13.53
CA ARG A 212 -13.09 -3.87 14.76
C ARG A 212 -11.72 -3.56 15.39
N GLN A 213 -10.77 -4.48 15.29
CA GLN A 213 -9.42 -4.31 15.80
C GLN A 213 -8.50 -3.56 14.81
N GLY A 214 -9.04 -3.14 13.67
CA GLY A 214 -8.33 -2.51 12.55
C GLY A 214 -7.84 -3.51 11.50
N TYR A 215 -7.79 -3.08 10.25
CA TYR A 215 -7.34 -3.92 9.14
C TYR A 215 -5.85 -4.25 9.26
N GLY A 216 -5.03 -3.30 9.73
CA GLY A 216 -3.61 -3.53 9.99
C GLY A 216 -3.35 -4.62 11.04
N ALA A 217 -4.27 -4.85 11.98
CA ALA A 217 -4.14 -5.92 12.96
C ALA A 217 -4.23 -7.32 12.32
N ILE A 218 -5.01 -7.48 11.25
CA ILE A 218 -5.04 -8.72 10.44
C ILE A 218 -3.66 -8.97 9.84
N LEU A 219 -3.10 -7.97 9.18
CA LEU A 219 -1.81 -8.08 8.53
C LEU A 219 -0.67 -8.32 9.54
N ALA A 220 -0.71 -7.65 10.70
CA ALA A 220 0.24 -7.85 11.77
C ALA A 220 0.25 -9.30 12.27
N ARG A 221 -0.92 -9.92 12.45
CA ARG A 221 -1.01 -11.34 12.83
C ARG A 221 -0.50 -12.28 11.75
N LEU A 222 -0.79 -11.99 10.49
CA LEU A 222 -0.28 -12.78 9.38
C LEU A 222 1.24 -12.66 9.21
N ALA A 223 1.83 -11.56 9.65
CA ALA A 223 3.28 -11.37 9.64
C ALA A 223 3.98 -11.96 10.88
N ALA A 224 3.24 -12.40 11.89
CA ALA A 224 3.82 -12.93 13.12
C ALA A 224 4.74 -14.13 12.83
N GLY A 225 5.93 -14.11 13.43
CA GLY A 225 6.96 -15.15 13.27
C GLY A 225 7.78 -15.06 11.99
N LEU A 226 7.51 -14.10 11.09
CA LEU A 226 8.38 -13.88 9.93
C LEU A 226 9.68 -13.14 10.36
N PRO A 227 10.84 -13.52 9.80
CA PRO A 227 12.12 -12.87 10.09
C PRO A 227 12.24 -11.53 9.35
N VAL A 228 11.58 -10.48 9.85
CA VAL A 228 11.59 -9.13 9.26
C VAL A 228 12.76 -8.33 9.80
N GLN A 229 13.57 -7.76 8.91
CA GLN A 229 14.59 -6.78 9.26
C GLN A 229 14.02 -5.37 9.11
N LEU A 230 13.54 -4.81 10.20
CA LEU A 230 13.03 -3.43 10.28
C LEU A 230 14.19 -2.42 10.22
N ARG A 231 13.87 -1.15 9.93
CA ARG A 231 14.84 -0.03 9.81
C ARG A 231 16.01 -0.37 8.89
N THR A 232 15.72 -1.18 7.86
CA THR A 232 16.73 -1.67 6.93
C THR A 232 16.32 -1.31 5.48
N PRO A 233 16.43 -0.04 5.10
CA PRO A 233 16.11 0.40 3.75
C PRO A 233 17.06 -0.26 2.74
N VAL A 234 16.50 -0.82 1.67
CA VAL A 234 17.30 -1.27 0.52
C VAL A 234 17.64 -0.04 -0.32
N LEU A 235 18.93 0.20 -0.50
CA LEU A 235 19.48 1.34 -1.21
C LEU A 235 19.76 1.01 -2.69
N ARG A 236 20.18 -0.24 -2.96
CA ARG A 236 20.56 -0.67 -4.31
C ARG A 236 20.29 -2.15 -4.49
N ILE A 237 19.93 -2.52 -5.72
CA ILE A 237 19.77 -3.89 -6.20
C ILE A 237 20.63 -4.04 -7.46
N GLU A 238 21.71 -4.79 -7.37
CA GLU A 238 22.55 -5.16 -8.51
C GLU A 238 22.17 -6.58 -8.95
N TRP A 239 21.97 -6.79 -10.26
CA TRP A 239 21.47 -8.08 -10.74
C TRP A 239 22.11 -8.50 -12.06
N ASP A 240 22.29 -9.80 -12.22
CA ASP A 240 22.76 -10.43 -13.43
C ASP A 240 22.11 -11.81 -13.62
N ARG A 241 22.61 -12.62 -14.56
CA ARG A 241 22.11 -13.99 -14.76
C ARG A 241 22.39 -14.94 -13.60
N ASN A 242 23.24 -14.59 -12.65
CA ASN A 242 23.64 -15.48 -11.54
C ASN A 242 22.86 -15.19 -10.27
N GLY A 243 22.25 -14.00 -10.14
CA GLY A 243 21.47 -13.62 -8.97
C GLY A 243 21.34 -12.12 -8.78
N VAL A 244 21.11 -11.72 -7.54
CA VAL A 244 20.96 -10.34 -7.12
C VAL A 244 21.82 -10.05 -5.89
N ASN A 245 22.41 -8.85 -5.83
CA ASN A 245 23.06 -8.31 -4.64
C ASN A 245 22.20 -7.15 -4.12
N VAL A 246 21.73 -7.25 -2.90
CA VAL A 246 20.89 -6.26 -2.23
C VAL A 246 21.76 -5.50 -1.23
N THR A 247 21.94 -4.20 -1.45
CA THR A 247 22.71 -3.31 -0.59
C THR A 247 21.79 -2.58 0.38
N THR A 248 22.11 -2.66 1.66
CA THR A 248 21.47 -1.95 2.76
C THR A 248 22.52 -1.19 3.57
N PRO A 249 22.16 -0.32 4.53
CA PRO A 249 23.12 0.29 5.44
C PRO A 249 23.92 -0.74 6.26
N ASN A 250 23.39 -1.95 6.43
CA ASN A 250 24.01 -3.03 7.22
C ASN A 250 24.95 -3.94 6.39
N GLY A 251 25.12 -3.66 5.09
CA GLY A 251 25.97 -4.43 4.19
C GLY A 251 25.24 -4.96 2.96
N VAL A 252 25.87 -5.91 2.28
CA VAL A 252 25.37 -6.51 1.05
C VAL A 252 24.91 -7.95 1.31
N LEU A 253 23.67 -8.26 0.90
CA LEU A 253 23.13 -9.60 0.88
C LEU A 253 23.09 -10.12 -0.56
N ARG A 254 23.59 -11.32 -0.78
CA ARG A 254 23.43 -12.04 -2.05
C ARG A 254 22.19 -12.93 -2.02
N ALA A 255 21.38 -12.88 -3.08
CA ALA A 255 20.23 -13.76 -3.24
C ALA A 255 20.16 -14.31 -4.68
N ARG A 256 19.48 -15.44 -4.86
CA ARG A 256 19.23 -15.98 -6.20
C ARG A 256 18.19 -15.17 -6.96
N THR A 257 17.22 -14.61 -6.23
CA THR A 257 16.12 -13.81 -6.78
C THR A 257 15.68 -12.74 -5.79
N ALA A 258 14.96 -11.72 -6.28
CA ALA A 258 14.35 -10.69 -5.43
C ALA A 258 12.86 -10.48 -5.76
N VAL A 259 12.05 -10.24 -4.73
CA VAL A 259 10.67 -9.73 -4.84
C VAL A 259 10.66 -8.31 -4.27
N VAL A 260 10.38 -7.32 -5.12
CA VAL A 260 10.38 -5.91 -4.75
C VAL A 260 8.96 -5.42 -4.62
N THR A 261 8.58 -5.00 -3.42
CA THR A 261 7.22 -4.55 -3.10
C THR A 261 7.11 -3.06 -2.77
N ALA A 262 8.15 -2.30 -3.14
CA ALA A 262 8.15 -0.84 -3.04
C ALA A 262 7.03 -0.23 -3.90
N SER A 263 6.50 0.92 -3.47
CA SER A 263 5.47 1.62 -4.22
C SER A 263 6.00 2.12 -5.57
N THR A 264 5.10 2.35 -6.52
CA THR A 264 5.47 2.90 -7.83
C THR A 264 6.09 4.28 -7.73
N ASN A 265 5.69 5.11 -6.75
CA ASN A 265 6.33 6.41 -6.52
C ASN A 265 7.77 6.27 -5.98
N VAL A 266 8.03 5.28 -5.13
CA VAL A 266 9.40 4.97 -4.67
C VAL A 266 10.27 4.50 -5.83
N LEU A 267 9.72 3.69 -6.74
CA LEU A 267 10.43 3.24 -7.95
C LEU A 267 10.66 4.39 -8.94
N ALA A 268 9.65 5.22 -9.18
CA ALA A 268 9.73 6.37 -10.09
C ALA A 268 10.66 7.49 -9.58
N ALA A 269 10.85 7.58 -8.27
CA ALA A 269 11.76 8.55 -7.63
C ALA A 269 13.18 8.00 -7.43
N ASP A 270 13.52 6.84 -8.01
CA ASP A 270 14.82 6.18 -7.92
C ASP A 270 15.35 6.04 -6.48
N LYS A 271 14.44 5.89 -5.49
CA LYS A 271 14.82 5.68 -4.08
C LYS A 271 15.55 4.36 -3.87
N ILE A 272 15.38 3.40 -4.78
CA ILE A 272 16.15 2.16 -4.88
C ILE A 272 16.88 2.17 -6.21
N VAL A 273 18.20 2.17 -6.17
CA VAL A 273 19.05 2.18 -7.37
C VAL A 273 19.16 0.77 -7.94
N PHE A 274 18.80 0.57 -9.20
CA PHE A 274 18.96 -0.71 -9.89
C PHE A 274 20.19 -0.69 -10.82
N LYS A 275 20.97 -1.78 -10.83
CA LYS A 275 22.11 -1.99 -11.75
C LYS A 275 22.09 -3.42 -12.30
N PRO A 276 21.94 -3.61 -13.61
CA PRO A 276 21.53 -2.61 -14.60
C PRO A 276 20.25 -1.90 -14.19
N GLU A 277 20.00 -0.72 -14.79
CA GLU A 277 18.72 -0.02 -14.61
C GLU A 277 17.54 -0.93 -14.96
N LEU A 278 16.39 -0.66 -14.35
CA LEU A 278 15.15 -1.32 -14.78
C LEU A 278 14.93 -1.06 -16.27
N PRO A 279 14.47 -2.06 -17.04
CA PRO A 279 14.15 -1.84 -18.45
C PRO A 279 13.21 -0.63 -18.61
N ARG A 280 13.44 0.16 -19.64
CA ARG A 280 12.70 1.41 -19.89
C ARG A 280 11.20 1.21 -19.79
N ARG A 281 10.69 0.09 -20.36
CA ARG A 281 9.27 -0.24 -20.34
C ARG A 281 8.70 -0.34 -18.92
N GLN A 282 9.42 -0.98 -17.97
CA GLN A 282 8.98 -1.07 -16.58
C GLN A 282 9.09 0.28 -15.84
N ARG A 283 10.10 1.10 -16.13
CA ARG A 283 10.22 2.44 -15.58
C ARG A 283 9.07 3.34 -16.04
N ASP A 284 8.79 3.35 -17.34
CA ASP A 284 7.68 4.12 -17.92
C ASP A 284 6.33 3.65 -17.32
N ALA A 285 6.14 2.34 -17.11
CA ALA A 285 4.96 1.78 -16.47
C ALA A 285 4.84 2.19 -14.99
N ALA A 286 5.94 2.25 -14.23
CA ALA A 286 5.92 2.72 -12.86
C ALA A 286 5.53 4.21 -12.77
N VAL A 287 6.05 5.04 -13.68
CA VAL A 287 5.66 6.45 -13.80
C VAL A 287 4.20 6.61 -14.19
N ALA A 288 3.68 5.78 -15.09
CA ALA A 288 2.28 5.80 -15.50
C ALA A 288 1.31 5.37 -14.38
N LEU A 289 1.80 4.64 -13.37
CA LEU A 289 1.05 4.13 -12.22
C LEU A 289 1.37 4.89 -10.92
N THR A 290 1.63 6.19 -11.00
CA THR A 290 1.89 6.99 -9.79
C THR A 290 0.77 6.88 -8.78
N LEU A 291 1.12 7.02 -7.50
CA LEU A 291 0.15 7.04 -6.42
C LEU A 291 -0.64 8.34 -6.41
N GLY A 292 -1.92 8.24 -6.08
CA GLY A 292 -2.75 9.37 -5.72
C GLY A 292 -2.53 9.81 -4.27
N SER A 293 -3.29 10.82 -3.85
CA SER A 293 -3.36 11.31 -2.47
C SER A 293 -4.64 10.84 -1.83
N TYR A 294 -4.55 10.31 -0.62
CA TYR A 294 -5.69 9.95 0.22
C TYR A 294 -5.25 9.92 1.67
N ASP A 295 -5.85 10.77 2.48
CA ASP A 295 -5.48 10.93 3.88
C ASP A 295 -6.71 10.93 4.78
N HIS A 296 -6.52 10.44 6.01
CA HIS A 296 -7.52 10.47 7.08
C HIS A 296 -7.25 11.64 8.01
N ILE A 297 -8.29 12.42 8.27
CA ILE A 297 -8.30 13.43 9.33
C ILE A 297 -9.25 12.91 10.41
N ALA A 298 -8.69 12.38 11.46
CA ALA A 298 -9.40 11.69 12.53
C ALA A 298 -9.76 12.60 13.67
N PHE A 299 -10.97 12.47 14.20
CA PHE A 299 -11.48 13.19 15.34
C PHE A 299 -12.06 12.22 16.37
N ASP A 300 -11.62 12.35 17.62
CA ASP A 300 -12.24 11.71 18.78
C ASP A 300 -13.34 12.62 19.33
N MET A 301 -14.59 12.22 19.12
CA MET A 301 -15.78 12.98 19.55
C MET A 301 -16.71 12.09 20.41
N PRO A 302 -16.50 12.04 21.73
CA PRO A 302 -17.33 11.26 22.64
C PRO A 302 -18.81 11.63 22.57
N GLY A 303 -19.67 10.61 22.70
CA GLY A 303 -21.11 10.74 22.63
C GLY A 303 -21.68 10.71 21.20
N ASN A 304 -20.84 10.46 20.20
CA ASN A 304 -21.21 10.25 18.80
C ASN A 304 -22.19 11.34 18.27
N PRO A 305 -21.76 12.62 18.25
CA PRO A 305 -22.66 13.75 18.04
C PRO A 305 -23.20 13.88 16.60
N ILE A 306 -22.68 13.07 15.65
CA ILE A 306 -23.02 13.12 14.24
C ILE A 306 -24.14 12.13 13.90
N SER A 307 -23.99 10.90 14.36
CA SER A 307 -24.96 9.81 14.11
C SER A 307 -24.97 8.82 15.27
N PRO A 308 -26.12 8.20 15.59
CA PRO A 308 -26.18 7.11 16.56
C PRO A 308 -25.68 5.77 15.98
N GLN A 309 -25.61 5.65 14.66
CA GLN A 309 -25.22 4.41 14.00
C GLN A 309 -23.70 4.31 13.86
N ARG A 310 -23.17 3.09 13.86
CA ARG A 310 -21.76 2.83 13.59
C ARG A 310 -21.48 2.86 12.11
N ASP A 311 -20.30 3.34 11.75
CA ASP A 311 -19.73 3.29 10.38
C ASP A 311 -20.62 3.98 9.33
N ASP A 312 -21.39 5.01 9.72
CA ASP A 312 -22.18 5.79 8.76
C ASP A 312 -21.25 6.57 7.83
N LEU A 313 -21.43 6.38 6.53
CA LEU A 313 -20.67 7.07 5.49
C LEU A 313 -21.47 8.24 4.92
N PHE A 314 -20.91 9.44 5.02
CA PHE A 314 -21.49 10.67 4.52
C PHE A 314 -20.68 11.24 3.36
N PHE A 315 -21.40 11.68 2.32
CA PHE A 315 -20.89 12.57 1.29
C PHE A 315 -21.66 13.89 1.35
N GLU A 316 -21.05 14.96 0.83
CA GLU A 316 -21.79 16.20 0.59
C GLU A 316 -22.19 16.34 -0.88
N LYS A 317 -23.22 17.12 -1.17
CA LYS A 317 -23.48 17.63 -2.51
C LYS A 317 -22.40 18.67 -2.83
N ALA A 318 -21.30 18.20 -3.39
CA ALA A 318 -20.11 19.00 -3.62
C ALA A 318 -20.30 20.01 -4.76
N THR A 319 -19.94 21.25 -4.53
CA THR A 319 -19.96 22.34 -5.52
C THR A 319 -18.57 22.65 -6.08
N SER A 320 -17.54 22.05 -5.51
CA SER A 320 -16.13 22.20 -5.93
C SER A 320 -15.32 20.95 -5.58
N ARG A 321 -14.05 20.92 -5.97
CA ARG A 321 -13.10 19.85 -5.57
C ARG A 321 -12.70 19.91 -4.10
N ARG A 322 -13.01 21.02 -3.39
CA ARG A 322 -12.76 21.21 -1.96
C ARG A 322 -13.85 20.49 -1.15
N THR A 323 -13.80 19.17 -1.15
CA THR A 323 -14.77 18.28 -0.54
C THR A 323 -14.11 17.09 0.12
N ALA A 324 -14.88 16.33 0.92
CA ALA A 324 -14.44 15.18 1.66
C ALA A 324 -15.55 14.13 1.79
N ALA A 325 -15.23 12.94 2.28
CA ALA A 325 -16.16 12.00 2.86
C ALA A 325 -16.00 11.96 4.38
N LEU A 326 -17.02 11.51 5.10
CA LEU A 326 -16.96 11.28 6.54
C LEU A 326 -17.43 9.86 6.86
N LEU A 327 -16.56 9.07 7.46
CA LEU A 327 -16.93 7.83 8.13
C LEU A 327 -17.12 8.11 9.62
N ALA A 328 -18.36 8.08 10.09
CA ALA A 328 -18.73 8.41 11.47
C ALA A 328 -18.77 7.15 12.34
N ASN A 329 -18.39 7.30 13.63
CA ASN A 329 -18.48 6.26 14.65
C ASN A 329 -17.77 4.96 14.23
N VAL A 330 -16.54 5.06 13.78
CA VAL A 330 -15.76 3.93 13.25
C VAL A 330 -15.75 2.76 14.22
N SER A 331 -16.22 1.61 13.78
CA SER A 331 -16.38 0.40 14.58
C SER A 331 -17.23 0.59 15.86
N GLY A 332 -18.10 1.59 15.89
CA GLY A 332 -18.92 1.97 17.04
C GLY A 332 -18.16 2.72 18.13
N SER A 333 -16.97 3.22 17.83
CA SER A 333 -16.16 4.05 18.72
C SER A 333 -16.54 5.54 18.63
N SER A 334 -15.87 6.40 19.40
CA SER A 334 -15.97 7.85 19.27
C SER A 334 -15.12 8.45 18.15
N LEU A 335 -14.54 7.60 17.30
CA LEU A 335 -13.69 8.03 16.18
C LEU A 335 -14.54 8.35 14.96
N HIS A 336 -14.18 9.47 14.31
CA HIS A 336 -14.76 9.94 13.06
C HIS A 336 -13.62 10.26 12.09
N LEU A 337 -13.69 9.77 10.86
CA LEU A 337 -12.67 9.97 9.84
C LEU A 337 -13.21 10.87 8.73
N VAL A 338 -12.63 12.06 8.58
CA VAL A 338 -12.82 12.87 7.38
C VAL A 338 -11.75 12.46 6.39
N GLU A 339 -12.18 12.03 5.21
CA GLU A 339 -11.34 11.45 4.19
C GLU A 339 -11.21 12.40 3.02
N VAL A 340 -9.97 12.83 2.74
CA VAL A 340 -9.62 13.74 1.66
C VAL A 340 -8.73 13.06 0.64
N GLY A 341 -8.89 13.39 -0.64
CA GLY A 341 -8.09 12.77 -1.69
C GLY A 341 -7.97 13.63 -2.94
N GLY A 342 -7.34 13.06 -3.98
CA GLY A 342 -7.11 13.73 -5.25
C GLY A 342 -6.13 14.89 -5.17
N GLY A 343 -6.22 15.80 -6.13
CA GLY A 343 -5.37 17.01 -6.17
C GLY A 343 -5.59 17.89 -4.94
N PHE A 344 -6.86 18.11 -4.54
CA PHE A 344 -7.18 18.89 -3.35
C PHE A 344 -6.57 18.28 -2.07
N GLY A 345 -6.70 16.96 -1.86
CA GLY A 345 -6.10 16.29 -0.70
C GLY A 345 -4.59 16.40 -0.68
N ARG A 346 -3.94 16.33 -1.84
CA ARG A 346 -2.48 16.51 -1.96
C ARG A 346 -2.05 17.91 -1.57
N ASP A 347 -2.70 18.93 -2.11
CA ASP A 347 -2.38 20.34 -1.82
C ASP A 347 -2.58 20.65 -0.34
N LEU A 348 -3.67 20.13 0.25
CA LEU A 348 -3.98 20.30 1.67
C LEU A 348 -2.96 19.60 2.58
N SER A 349 -2.58 18.36 2.24
CA SER A 349 -1.56 17.59 2.96
C SER A 349 -0.19 18.28 2.92
N ALA A 350 0.16 18.92 1.79
CA ALA A 350 1.41 19.66 1.65
C ALA A 350 1.50 20.89 2.55
N ILE A 351 0.36 21.53 2.88
CA ILE A 351 0.32 22.66 3.83
C ILE A 351 0.61 22.16 5.26
N GLY A 352 0.09 21.00 5.65
CA GLY A 352 0.38 20.36 6.94
C GLY A 352 -0.84 20.02 7.78
N ASP A 353 -0.60 19.34 8.90
CA ASP A 353 -1.61 18.76 9.79
C ASP A 353 -2.62 19.78 10.30
N ALA A 354 -2.15 20.98 10.68
CA ALA A 354 -3.02 22.04 11.20
C ALA A 354 -4.05 22.47 10.16
N ALA A 355 -3.63 22.69 8.91
CA ALA A 355 -4.52 23.07 7.82
C ALA A 355 -5.52 21.93 7.46
N MET A 356 -5.09 20.68 7.52
CA MET A 356 -5.96 19.53 7.33
C MET A 356 -7.05 19.46 8.41
N ILE A 357 -6.67 19.59 9.67
CA ILE A 357 -7.59 19.56 10.83
C ILE A 357 -8.57 20.74 10.78
N GLU A 358 -8.08 21.94 10.45
CA GLU A 358 -8.92 23.14 10.28
C GLU A 358 -9.96 22.95 9.18
N PHE A 359 -9.48 22.53 7.97
CA PHE A 359 -10.38 22.24 6.86
C PHE A 359 -11.48 21.25 7.26
N ALA A 360 -11.12 20.11 7.85
CA ALA A 360 -12.08 19.07 8.21
C ALA A 360 -13.07 19.54 9.28
N GLY A 361 -12.62 20.34 10.26
CA GLY A 361 -13.46 20.96 11.27
C GLY A 361 -14.44 21.96 10.68
N ASP A 362 -14.02 22.78 9.73
CA ASP A 362 -14.89 23.75 9.02
C ASP A 362 -15.88 23.04 8.10
N TRP A 363 -15.42 22.03 7.36
CA TRP A 363 -16.26 21.21 6.51
C TRP A 363 -17.36 20.49 7.33
N MET A 364 -17.00 19.86 8.45
CA MET A 364 -18.00 19.27 9.35
C MET A 364 -18.95 20.32 9.93
N THR A 365 -18.44 21.51 10.25
CA THR A 365 -19.29 22.60 10.76
C THR A 365 -20.35 23.03 9.75
N SER A 366 -19.99 23.11 8.47
CA SER A 366 -20.95 23.45 7.40
C SER A 366 -22.07 22.42 7.24
N LEU A 367 -21.77 21.14 7.57
CA LEU A 367 -22.71 20.03 7.40
C LEU A 367 -23.51 19.70 8.67
N PHE A 368 -22.92 19.84 9.85
CA PHE A 368 -23.50 19.36 11.11
C PHE A 368 -23.71 20.48 12.13
N GLY A 369 -23.38 21.72 11.75
CA GLY A 369 -23.59 22.92 12.57
C GLY A 369 -22.41 23.28 13.47
N THR A 370 -22.43 24.53 13.95
CA THR A 370 -21.28 25.17 14.64
C THR A 370 -20.87 24.48 15.94
N LYS A 371 -21.76 23.74 16.59
CA LYS A 371 -21.47 23.03 17.84
C LYS A 371 -20.56 21.84 17.67
N ILE A 372 -20.32 21.34 16.41
CA ILE A 372 -19.55 20.13 16.20
C ILE A 372 -18.09 20.28 16.64
N LYS A 373 -17.47 21.43 16.37
CA LYS A 373 -16.07 21.69 16.76
C LYS A 373 -15.85 21.60 18.28
N SER A 374 -16.82 22.02 19.10
CA SER A 374 -16.72 21.93 20.56
C SER A 374 -16.78 20.50 21.10
N LYS A 375 -17.14 19.53 20.27
CA LYS A 375 -17.18 18.10 20.62
C LYS A 375 -15.88 17.38 20.36
N ILE A 376 -14.96 17.99 19.63
CA ILE A 376 -13.66 17.40 19.29
C ILE A 376 -12.77 17.44 20.53
N LYS A 377 -12.33 16.29 21.03
CA LYS A 377 -11.36 16.13 22.10
C LYS A 377 -9.93 16.04 21.61
N ARG A 378 -9.73 15.24 20.56
CA ARG A 378 -8.41 14.97 19.97
C ARG A 378 -8.57 14.91 18.46
N SER A 379 -7.52 15.27 17.75
CA SER A 379 -7.45 15.22 16.31
C SER A 379 -6.09 14.68 15.85
N TYR A 380 -6.07 14.07 14.69
CA TYR A 380 -4.85 13.60 14.04
C TYR A 380 -5.07 13.59 12.52
N ALA A 381 -4.05 13.91 11.73
CA ALA A 381 -4.08 13.81 10.29
C ALA A 381 -2.97 12.88 9.80
N THR A 382 -3.27 12.00 8.85
CA THR A 382 -2.25 11.23 8.13
C THR A 382 -1.69 12.06 6.99
N ARG A 383 -0.47 11.76 6.56
CA ARG A 383 0.20 12.45 5.44
C ARG A 383 1.00 11.44 4.62
N TRP A 384 0.28 10.60 3.89
CA TRP A 384 0.90 9.51 3.12
C TRP A 384 1.80 10.01 1.98
N ASN A 385 1.56 11.21 1.46
CA ASN A 385 2.43 11.81 0.46
C ASN A 385 3.83 12.15 1.00
N GLU A 386 3.93 12.42 2.30
CA GLU A 386 5.17 12.79 2.98
C GLU A 386 5.92 11.58 3.58
N ASP A 387 5.29 10.40 3.60
CA ASP A 387 5.98 9.18 4.04
C ASP A 387 7.10 8.82 3.05
N PRO A 388 8.39 8.88 3.47
CA PRO A 388 9.54 8.74 2.56
C PRO A 388 9.66 7.36 1.93
N PHE A 389 8.99 6.35 2.50
CA PHE A 389 9.02 4.97 2.05
C PHE A 389 7.77 4.57 1.24
N VAL A 390 6.80 5.49 1.10
CA VAL A 390 5.53 5.24 0.40
C VAL A 390 5.27 6.27 -0.69
N LEU A 391 5.30 7.58 -0.35
CA LEU A 391 5.11 8.73 -1.25
C LEU A 391 3.70 8.81 -1.88
N GLY A 392 2.66 8.45 -1.14
CA GLY A 392 1.27 8.55 -1.60
C GLY A 392 0.36 7.42 -1.11
N ALA A 393 -0.84 7.32 -1.66
CA ALA A 393 -1.86 6.37 -1.20
C ALA A 393 -2.03 5.17 -2.16
N MET A 394 -2.86 5.28 -3.19
CA MET A 394 -3.22 4.21 -4.11
C MET A 394 -2.76 4.51 -5.53
N SER A 395 -2.35 3.49 -6.28
CA SER A 395 -1.99 3.65 -7.69
C SER A 395 -3.23 3.67 -8.59
N ALA A 396 -3.23 4.54 -9.59
CA ALA A 396 -4.17 4.47 -10.71
C ALA A 396 -3.44 4.82 -11.99
N ALA A 397 -3.73 4.10 -13.09
CA ALA A 397 -3.06 4.33 -14.35
C ALA A 397 -3.42 5.70 -14.95
N ALA A 398 -2.44 6.39 -15.48
CA ALA A 398 -2.67 7.59 -16.27
C ALA A 398 -3.42 7.26 -17.59
N PRO A 399 -4.19 8.19 -18.17
CA PRO A 399 -4.86 7.99 -19.46
C PRO A 399 -3.88 7.49 -20.52
N GLY A 400 -4.30 6.51 -21.34
CA GLY A 400 -3.48 5.88 -22.37
C GLY A 400 -2.49 4.82 -21.85
N ASN A 401 -2.53 4.48 -20.56
CA ASN A 401 -1.57 3.55 -19.94
C ASN A 401 -2.23 2.36 -19.23
N SER A 402 -3.38 1.92 -19.70
CA SER A 402 -4.14 0.82 -19.08
C SER A 402 -3.40 -0.52 -19.02
N ASP A 403 -2.34 -0.71 -19.79
CA ASP A 403 -1.51 -1.93 -19.78
C ASP A 403 -0.30 -1.84 -18.83
N ALA A 404 -0.07 -0.70 -18.18
CA ALA A 404 1.09 -0.49 -17.33
C ALA A 404 1.20 -1.53 -16.19
N ARG A 405 0.05 -1.99 -15.64
CA ARG A 405 0.04 -3.03 -14.60
C ARG A 405 0.57 -4.36 -15.10
N LYS A 406 0.19 -4.76 -16.32
CA LYS A 406 0.70 -5.99 -16.97
C LYS A 406 2.20 -5.93 -17.19
N ILE A 407 2.69 -4.76 -17.60
CA ILE A 407 4.12 -4.52 -17.80
C ILE A 407 4.90 -4.71 -16.48
N LEU A 408 4.38 -4.20 -15.36
CA LEU A 408 5.02 -4.39 -14.06
C LEU A 408 4.95 -5.84 -13.55
N MET A 409 4.02 -6.66 -14.05
CA MET A 409 3.93 -8.08 -13.71
C MET A 409 5.02 -8.93 -14.39
N GLU A 410 5.65 -8.42 -15.44
CA GLU A 410 6.69 -9.13 -16.17
C GLU A 410 7.97 -9.25 -15.34
N PRO A 411 8.61 -10.45 -15.31
CA PRO A 411 9.86 -10.62 -14.57
C PRO A 411 11.00 -9.84 -15.23
N ILE A 412 11.85 -9.24 -14.42
CA ILE A 412 13.01 -8.47 -14.86
C ILE A 412 14.23 -9.38 -14.85
N GLY A 413 14.75 -9.70 -16.04
CA GLY A 413 15.91 -10.57 -16.23
C GLY A 413 15.78 -11.97 -15.62
N GLY A 414 14.57 -12.43 -15.31
CA GLY A 414 14.32 -13.68 -14.60
C GLY A 414 14.88 -13.71 -13.17
N ARG A 415 15.15 -12.54 -12.58
CA ARG A 415 15.74 -12.42 -11.24
C ARG A 415 14.96 -11.50 -10.30
N ILE A 416 14.22 -10.52 -10.82
CA ILE A 416 13.48 -9.58 -10.02
C ILE A 416 12.00 -9.64 -10.42
N TRP A 417 11.11 -9.68 -9.44
CA TRP A 417 9.66 -9.59 -9.59
C TRP A 417 9.16 -8.41 -8.80
N LEU A 418 8.38 -7.55 -9.45
CA LEU A 418 7.67 -6.47 -8.78
C LEU A 418 6.34 -7.01 -8.24
N ALA A 419 5.94 -6.56 -7.05
CA ALA A 419 4.66 -6.88 -6.44
C ALA A 419 4.13 -5.68 -5.63
N GLY A 420 2.88 -5.71 -5.29
CA GLY A 420 2.18 -4.62 -4.62
C GLY A 420 0.80 -4.40 -5.26
N GLU A 421 0.01 -3.48 -4.70
CA GLU A 421 -1.33 -3.20 -5.23
C GLU A 421 -1.29 -2.69 -6.68
N ALA A 422 -0.24 -1.97 -7.07
CA ALA A 422 -0.05 -1.48 -8.44
C ALA A 422 0.16 -2.61 -9.45
N VAL A 423 0.58 -3.79 -9.00
CA VAL A 423 0.92 -4.96 -9.83
C VAL A 423 -0.22 -5.98 -9.82
N HIS A 424 -1.48 -5.49 -9.80
CA HIS A 424 -2.68 -6.30 -9.92
C HIS A 424 -3.67 -5.64 -10.89
N GLU A 425 -4.22 -6.41 -11.84
CA GLU A 425 -5.01 -5.85 -12.94
C GLU A 425 -6.40 -5.36 -12.52
N THR A 426 -7.02 -5.99 -11.56
CA THR A 426 -8.42 -5.72 -11.17
C THR A 426 -8.59 -5.30 -9.71
N GLN A 427 -7.73 -5.79 -8.81
CA GLN A 427 -7.78 -5.43 -7.39
C GLN A 427 -6.68 -4.44 -6.99
N TRP A 428 -6.28 -3.58 -7.91
CA TRP A 428 -5.33 -2.52 -7.62
C TRP A 428 -5.91 -1.54 -6.56
N GLY A 429 -5.06 -0.84 -5.86
CA GLY A 429 -5.46 0.05 -4.78
C GLY A 429 -6.00 -0.69 -3.54
N THR A 430 -5.87 -2.02 -3.46
CA THR A 430 -6.40 -2.82 -2.34
C THR A 430 -5.32 -3.65 -1.64
N VAL A 431 -5.55 -3.93 -0.37
CA VAL A 431 -4.65 -4.80 0.42
C VAL A 431 -4.68 -6.23 -0.11
N ASN A 432 -5.85 -6.72 -0.56
CA ASN A 432 -5.98 -8.05 -1.13
C ASN A 432 -5.23 -8.18 -2.46
N GLY A 433 -5.34 -7.19 -3.35
CA GLY A 433 -4.57 -7.20 -4.61
C GLY A 433 -3.06 -7.15 -4.37
N ALA A 434 -2.61 -6.40 -3.36
CA ALA A 434 -1.22 -6.43 -2.93
C ALA A 434 -0.81 -7.82 -2.45
N TRP A 435 -1.64 -8.46 -1.61
CA TRP A 435 -1.41 -9.82 -1.10
C TRP A 435 -1.30 -10.84 -2.23
N GLU A 436 -2.27 -10.90 -3.13
CA GLU A 436 -2.28 -11.82 -4.27
C GLU A 436 -1.07 -11.60 -5.19
N SER A 437 -0.70 -10.36 -5.45
CA SER A 437 0.48 -10.04 -6.27
C SER A 437 1.77 -10.53 -5.62
N GLY A 438 1.89 -10.42 -4.29
CA GLY A 438 3.03 -10.91 -3.52
C GLY A 438 3.16 -12.44 -3.59
N GLN A 439 2.05 -13.17 -3.41
CA GLN A 439 2.02 -14.63 -3.56
C GLN A 439 2.46 -15.05 -4.95
N ARG A 440 1.87 -14.45 -5.99
CA ARG A 440 2.20 -14.73 -7.41
C ARG A 440 3.68 -14.47 -7.70
N ALA A 441 4.24 -13.35 -7.25
CA ALA A 441 5.64 -13.01 -7.45
C ALA A 441 6.56 -14.04 -6.78
N ALA A 442 6.30 -14.40 -5.53
CA ALA A 442 7.06 -15.41 -4.81
C ALA A 442 6.98 -16.79 -5.49
N GLU A 443 5.81 -17.23 -5.93
CA GLU A 443 5.64 -18.49 -6.65
C GLU A 443 6.43 -18.53 -7.95
N THR A 444 6.43 -17.43 -8.69
CA THR A 444 7.18 -17.33 -9.94
C THR A 444 8.68 -17.33 -9.68
N ALA A 445 9.14 -16.60 -8.65
CA ALA A 445 10.53 -16.61 -8.21
C ALA A 445 10.99 -18.02 -7.77
N LEU A 446 10.17 -18.71 -6.98
CA LEU A 446 10.45 -20.09 -6.53
C LEU A 446 10.52 -21.07 -7.69
N ARG A 447 9.63 -20.97 -8.68
CA ARG A 447 9.71 -21.80 -9.91
C ARG A 447 10.99 -21.54 -10.68
N GLN A 448 11.42 -20.29 -10.78
CA GLN A 448 12.66 -19.91 -11.48
C GLN A 448 13.90 -20.55 -10.85
N ILE A 449 13.91 -20.72 -9.54
CA ILE A 449 15.04 -21.36 -8.84
C ILE A 449 14.87 -22.88 -8.62
N GLY A 450 13.84 -23.49 -9.23
CA GLY A 450 13.61 -24.93 -9.16
C GLY A 450 13.09 -25.41 -7.80
N ALA A 451 12.44 -24.54 -7.02
CA ALA A 451 11.93 -24.85 -5.68
C ALA A 451 10.50 -25.38 -5.66
N VAL A 452 9.76 -25.20 -6.74
CA VAL A 452 8.39 -25.68 -6.93
C VAL A 452 8.35 -26.40 -8.28
N GLY A 453 7.83 -27.62 -8.31
CA GLY A 453 7.62 -28.36 -9.55
C GLY A 453 6.75 -27.55 -10.53
N ARG A 454 6.93 -27.74 -11.83
CA ARG A 454 5.98 -27.18 -12.80
C ARG A 454 4.59 -27.69 -12.43
N PRO A 455 3.53 -26.85 -12.48
CA PRO A 455 2.17 -27.37 -12.36
C PRO A 455 2.01 -28.47 -13.39
N GLU A 456 1.62 -29.65 -12.96
CA GLU A 456 1.18 -30.68 -13.90
C GLU A 456 0.03 -30.05 -14.69
N MET A 457 0.27 -29.82 -15.97
CA MET A 457 -0.83 -29.44 -16.86
C MET A 457 -1.87 -30.55 -16.68
N SER A 458 -3.02 -30.20 -16.12
CA SER A 458 -4.13 -31.12 -15.91
C SER A 458 -4.32 -31.89 -17.22
N ARG A 459 -3.95 -33.19 -17.22
CA ARG A 459 -4.29 -34.08 -18.34
C ARG A 459 -5.79 -33.97 -18.51
N PRO A 460 -6.28 -33.74 -19.72
CA PRO A 460 -7.71 -33.78 -19.96
C PRO A 460 -8.23 -35.11 -19.42
N LEU A 461 -9.22 -35.06 -18.55
CA LEU A 461 -9.91 -36.26 -18.08
C LEU A 461 -10.31 -37.08 -19.31
N PRO A 462 -10.05 -38.38 -19.33
CA PRO A 462 -10.47 -39.25 -20.45
C PRO A 462 -11.99 -39.12 -20.57
N ARG A 463 -12.44 -38.74 -21.77
CA ARG A 463 -13.86 -38.66 -22.09
C ARG A 463 -14.48 -40.03 -21.77
N SER A 464 -15.39 -40.08 -20.84
CA SER A 464 -16.21 -41.22 -20.55
C SER A 464 -16.90 -41.64 -21.83
N ARG A 465 -16.57 -42.85 -22.38
CA ARG A 465 -17.33 -43.48 -23.44
C ARG A 465 -18.70 -43.79 -22.87
N GLU A 466 -19.71 -42.99 -23.16
CA GLU A 466 -21.11 -43.35 -23.01
C GLU A 466 -21.36 -44.65 -23.82
N ARG A 467 -21.50 -45.75 -23.08
CA ARG A 467 -22.02 -47.01 -23.66
C ARG A 467 -23.50 -46.79 -23.93
N HIS A 468 -23.88 -46.55 -25.15
CA HIS A 468 -25.24 -46.72 -25.65
C HIS A 468 -25.65 -48.19 -25.40
N ARG A 469 -26.40 -48.47 -24.33
CA ARG A 469 -27.21 -49.67 -24.18
C ARG A 469 -28.45 -49.49 -25.07
N ARG A 470 -28.39 -50.08 -26.27
CA ARG A 470 -29.61 -50.40 -27.01
C ARG A 470 -30.44 -51.33 -26.14
N ARG A 471 -31.60 -50.91 -25.70
CA ARG A 471 -32.67 -51.80 -25.29
C ARG A 471 -33.32 -52.27 -26.59
N GLY A 472 -33.23 -53.58 -26.84
CA GLY A 472 -34.06 -54.24 -27.81
C GLY A 472 -35.49 -54.30 -27.33
N GLU A 473 -36.37 -53.88 -28.17
CA GLU A 473 -37.77 -54.31 -28.12
C GLU A 473 -37.81 -55.78 -28.47
N ASP A 474 -38.50 -56.55 -27.67
CA ASP A 474 -39.23 -57.75 -28.06
C ASP A 474 -40.29 -58.04 -27.04
N ASN A 475 -41.58 -58.10 -27.58
CA ASN A 475 -42.87 -58.56 -27.06
C ASN A 475 -43.59 -57.72 -26.02
#